data_8e88deee28392df8f3cc19f4e1012a56
#
_entry.id   8e88deee28392df8f3cc19f4e1012a56
#
_cell.length_a   1.000
_cell.length_b   1.000
_cell.length_c   1.000
_cell.angle_alpha   90.00
_cell.angle_beta   90.00
_cell.angle_gamma   90.00
#
_symmetry.space_group_name_H-M   'P 1'
#
loop_
_entity.id
_entity.type
_entity.pdbx_description
1 polymer ?
#
loop_
_entity_poly.entity_id
_entity_poly.type
_entity_poly.pdbx_seq_one_letter_code
_entity_poly.pdbx_strand_id
1 'polypeptide(L)'
;MKKADALRKLSVELIPDPDQGGFTARIPDIPAYGEGKTEEEAIADLKEALAGYMETFGLEDALARVNAPSKIIFLNWTLEDLSHE
;
A
#
# COMPACT_ATOMS: atom_id res chain seq x y z
N MET A 1 -14.39 17.71 -2.90
CA MET A 1 -14.83 16.65 -3.67
C MET A 1 -13.72 15.81 -4.30
N LYS A 2 -12.74 16.44 -4.89
CA LYS A 2 -11.66 15.68 -5.46
C LYS A 2 -10.86 14.92 -4.43
N LYS A 3 -10.69 15.51 -3.26
CA LYS A 3 -9.94 14.82 -2.21
C LYS A 3 -10.63 13.55 -1.78
N ALA A 4 -11.95 13.60 -1.68
CA ALA A 4 -12.69 12.41 -1.28
C ALA A 4 -12.55 11.33 -2.33
N ASP A 5 -12.57 11.71 -3.60
CA ASP A 5 -12.39 10.73 -4.65
C ASP A 5 -11.00 10.11 -4.59
N ALA A 6 -9.99 10.91 -4.34
CA ALA A 6 -8.63 10.38 -4.23
C ALA A 6 -8.53 9.38 -3.10
N LEU A 7 -9.14 9.69 -1.95
CA LEU A 7 -9.07 8.78 -0.81
C LEU A 7 -9.79 7.47 -1.10
N ARG A 8 -10.90 7.53 -1.83
CA ARG A 8 -11.63 6.32 -2.13
C ARG A 8 -10.88 5.41 -3.10
N LYS A 9 -9.87 5.96 -3.77
CA LYS A 9 -9.11 5.17 -4.74
C LYS A 9 -7.86 4.57 -4.17
N LEU A 10 -7.70 4.63 -2.86
CA LEU A 10 -6.56 3.98 -2.24
C LEU A 10 -6.65 2.48 -2.45
N SER A 11 -5.54 1.91 -2.85
CA SER A 11 -5.44 0.48 -3.03
C SER A 11 -4.71 -0.12 -1.84
N VAL A 12 -5.30 -1.13 -1.26
CA VAL A 12 -4.70 -1.83 -0.13
C VAL A 12 -4.32 -3.22 -0.58
N GLU A 13 -3.06 -3.56 -0.38
CA GLU A 13 -2.59 -4.91 -0.62
C GLU A 13 -2.71 -5.72 0.65
N LEU A 14 -3.28 -6.90 0.52
CA LEU A 14 -3.37 -7.83 1.63
C LEU A 14 -2.46 -9.00 1.31
N ILE A 15 -1.43 -9.17 2.13
CA ILE A 15 -0.41 -10.16 1.89
C ILE A 15 -0.50 -11.21 2.99
N PRO A 16 -0.87 -12.45 2.65
CA PRO A 16 -0.92 -13.49 3.66
C PRO A 16 0.48 -13.90 4.10
N ASP A 17 0.59 -14.27 5.36
CA ASP A 17 1.84 -14.75 5.92
C ASP A 17 1.77 -16.27 5.96
N PRO A 18 2.48 -16.96 5.08
CA PRO A 18 2.38 -18.42 5.04
C PRO A 18 3.06 -19.12 6.21
N ASP A 19 3.93 -18.43 6.91
CA ASP A 19 4.67 -19.06 8.00
C ASP A 19 3.94 -18.97 9.32
N GLN A 20 3.41 -17.81 9.64
CA GLN A 20 2.79 -17.59 10.93
C GLN A 20 1.30 -17.40 10.86
N GLY A 21 0.77 -17.30 9.66
CA GLY A 21 -0.64 -17.02 9.49
C GLY A 21 -0.90 -15.53 9.63
N GLY A 22 -2.11 -15.13 9.27
CA GLY A 22 -2.46 -13.73 9.34
C GLY A 22 -2.12 -13.01 8.06
N PHE A 23 -2.23 -11.70 8.12
CA PHE A 23 -2.11 -10.85 6.93
C PHE A 23 -1.36 -9.58 7.26
N THR A 24 -0.70 -9.03 6.26
CA THR A 24 -0.16 -7.69 6.29
C THR A 24 -0.95 -6.86 5.30
N ALA A 25 -1.42 -5.69 5.74
CA ALA A 25 -2.12 -4.75 4.87
C ALA A 25 -1.21 -3.54 4.66
N ARG A 26 -1.10 -3.10 3.42
CA ARG A 26 -0.24 -1.96 3.13
C ARG A 26 -0.79 -1.18 1.95
N ILE A 27 -0.38 0.07 1.87
CA ILE A 27 -0.64 0.91 0.72
C ILE A 27 0.70 1.13 0.03
N PRO A 28 0.83 0.74 -1.24
CA PRO A 28 2.15 0.72 -1.89
C PRO A 28 2.90 2.04 -1.84
N ASP A 29 2.19 3.15 -1.91
CA ASP A 29 2.83 4.45 -2.04
C ASP A 29 3.09 5.15 -0.72
N ILE A 30 2.66 4.56 0.38
CA ILE A 30 2.78 5.17 1.70
C ILE A 30 3.53 4.19 2.60
N PRO A 31 4.55 4.66 3.33
CA PRO A 31 5.31 3.76 4.19
C PRO A 31 4.56 3.47 5.50
N ALA A 32 3.41 2.85 5.39
CA ALA A 32 2.58 2.48 6.52
C ALA A 32 1.99 1.12 6.21
N TYR A 33 1.90 0.30 7.24
CA TYR A 33 1.30 -1.01 7.05
C TYR A 33 0.71 -1.48 8.38
N GLY A 34 -0.16 -2.48 8.29
CA GLY A 34 -0.77 -3.06 9.46
C GLY A 34 -0.73 -4.56 9.38
N GLU A 35 -0.87 -5.21 10.51
CA GLU A 35 -0.84 -6.65 10.60
C GLU A 35 -1.98 -7.13 11.47
N GLY A 36 -2.48 -8.31 11.17
CA GLY A 36 -3.53 -8.91 11.96
C GLY A 36 -3.72 -10.35 11.56
N LYS A 37 -4.46 -11.08 12.37
CA LYS A 37 -4.73 -12.47 12.07
C LYS A 37 -5.80 -12.62 11.01
N THR A 38 -6.63 -11.63 10.86
CA THR A 38 -7.64 -11.60 9.81
C THR A 38 -7.40 -10.40 8.93
N GLU A 39 -8.05 -10.40 7.77
CA GLU A 39 -7.95 -9.25 6.88
C GLU A 39 -8.48 -8.00 7.55
N GLU A 40 -9.60 -8.12 8.28
CA GLU A 40 -10.16 -6.95 8.95
C GLU A 40 -9.22 -6.39 10.00
N GLU A 41 -8.56 -7.27 10.75
CA GLU A 41 -7.62 -6.81 11.75
C GLU A 41 -6.43 -6.11 11.13
N ALA A 42 -5.93 -6.66 10.02
CA ALA A 42 -4.80 -6.04 9.36
C ALA A 42 -5.19 -4.67 8.81
N ILE A 43 -6.38 -4.55 8.25
CA ILE A 43 -6.83 -3.28 7.71
C ILE A 43 -7.06 -2.27 8.85
N ALA A 44 -7.60 -2.70 9.97
CA ALA A 44 -7.80 -1.80 11.10
C ALA A 44 -6.46 -1.29 11.62
N ASP A 45 -5.47 -2.18 11.67
CA ASP A 45 -4.15 -1.78 12.13
C ASP A 45 -3.50 -0.82 11.13
N LEU A 46 -3.73 -1.06 9.84
CA LEU A 46 -3.24 -0.14 8.82
C LEU A 46 -3.84 1.25 8.99
N LYS A 47 -5.12 1.32 9.32
CA LYS A 47 -5.77 2.62 9.52
C LYS A 47 -5.10 3.39 10.64
N GLU A 48 -4.72 2.71 11.72
CA GLU A 48 -4.01 3.38 12.79
C GLU A 48 -2.64 3.87 12.34
N ALA A 49 -1.95 3.06 11.56
CA ALA A 49 -0.65 3.45 11.04
C ALA A 49 -0.78 4.67 10.12
N LEU A 50 -1.83 4.69 9.31
CA LEU A 50 -2.06 5.83 8.43
C LEU A 50 -2.37 7.09 9.22
N ALA A 51 -3.14 6.96 10.29
CA ALA A 51 -3.43 8.13 11.12
C ALA A 51 -2.15 8.70 11.70
N GLY A 52 -1.25 7.82 12.16
CA GLY A 52 0.03 8.27 12.68
C GLY A 52 0.87 8.93 11.60
N TYR A 53 0.86 8.35 10.40
CA TYR A 53 1.58 8.93 9.29
C TYR A 53 1.08 10.35 9.00
N MET A 54 -0.25 10.51 8.97
CA MET A 54 -0.82 11.81 8.66
C MET A 54 -0.57 12.83 9.76
N GLU A 55 -0.50 12.38 11.02
CA GLU A 55 -0.16 13.29 12.09
C GLU A 55 1.27 13.80 11.96
N THR A 56 2.15 12.94 11.48
CA THR A 56 3.56 13.30 11.36
C THR A 56 3.84 14.11 10.10
N PHE A 57 3.29 13.69 8.98
CA PHE A 57 3.63 14.26 7.67
C PHE A 57 2.51 15.07 7.04
N GLY A 58 1.30 14.92 7.55
CA GLY A 58 0.19 15.71 7.03
C GLY A 58 -0.56 14.99 5.93
N LEU A 59 -1.83 15.39 5.80
CA LEU A 59 -2.71 14.80 4.78
C LEU A 59 -2.22 15.11 3.39
N GLU A 60 -1.68 16.32 3.19
CA GLU A 60 -1.24 16.70 1.86
C GLU A 60 -0.07 15.84 1.39
N ASP A 61 0.81 15.48 2.31
CA ASP A 61 1.91 14.61 1.93
C ASP A 61 1.40 13.24 1.51
N ALA A 62 0.45 12.70 2.25
CA ALA A 62 -0.12 11.42 1.91
C ALA A 62 -0.82 11.46 0.56
N LEU A 63 -1.59 12.51 0.32
CA LEU A 63 -2.29 12.65 -0.95
C LEU A 63 -1.31 12.82 -2.10
N ALA A 64 -0.22 13.52 -1.87
CA ALA A 64 0.78 13.69 -2.91
C ALA A 64 1.38 12.35 -3.31
N ARG A 65 1.61 11.47 -2.33
CA ARG A 65 2.20 10.18 -2.63
C ARG A 65 1.26 9.30 -3.44
N VAL A 66 -0.01 9.26 -3.05
CA VAL A 66 -0.94 8.37 -3.74
C VAL A 66 -1.43 8.96 -5.05
N ASN A 67 -1.34 10.27 -5.23
CA ASN A 67 -1.78 10.91 -6.45
C ASN A 67 -0.64 11.29 -7.37
N ALA A 68 0.58 10.99 -6.99
CA ALA A 68 1.72 11.30 -7.84
C ALA A 68 1.55 10.59 -9.17
N PRO A 69 1.88 11.26 -10.27
CA PRO A 69 1.81 10.60 -11.57
C PRO A 69 2.71 9.38 -11.56
N SER A 70 2.20 8.30 -12.04
CA SER A 70 3.00 7.11 -12.14
C SER A 70 3.41 6.91 -13.58
N LYS A 71 4.60 6.35 -13.73
CA LYS A 71 5.14 6.08 -15.04
C LYS A 71 5.14 4.58 -15.24
N ILE A 72 4.40 4.14 -16.24
CA ILE A 72 4.33 2.72 -16.53
C ILE A 72 5.24 2.43 -17.70
N ILE A 73 6.17 1.53 -17.46
CA ILE A 73 7.11 1.14 -18.49
C ILE A 73 6.90 -0.33 -18.77
N PHE A 74 6.61 -0.63 -20.03
CA PHE A 74 6.47 -2.02 -20.44
C PHE A 74 7.81 -2.51 -20.94
N LEU A 75 8.30 -3.55 -20.28
CA LEU A 75 9.58 -4.13 -20.65
C LEU A 75 9.34 -5.39 -21.45
N ASN A 76 10.19 -5.62 -22.41
CA ASN A 76 10.11 -6.84 -23.22
C ASN A 76 10.86 -7.98 -22.57
N TRP A 77 10.99 -7.94 -21.28
CA TRP A 77 11.67 -8.98 -20.55
C TRP A 77 10.72 -10.13 -20.28
N THR A 78 11.27 -11.32 -20.32
CA THR A 78 10.53 -12.50 -19.91
C THR A 78 11.14 -13.02 -18.61
N LEU A 79 10.44 -13.95 -18.00
CA LEU A 79 10.99 -14.57 -16.82
C LEU A 79 12.29 -15.32 -17.14
N GLU A 80 12.38 -15.83 -18.34
CA GLU A 80 13.61 -16.49 -18.76
C GLU A 80 14.78 -15.53 -18.79
N ASP A 81 14.52 -14.31 -19.26
CA ASP A 81 15.58 -13.31 -19.27
C ASP A 81 16.07 -13.03 -17.87
N LEU A 82 15.15 -12.94 -16.91
CA LEU A 82 15.52 -12.61 -15.55
C LEU A 82 16.23 -13.75 -14.86
N SER A 83 15.91 -14.97 -15.23
CA SER A 83 16.53 -16.13 -14.60
C SER A 83 17.79 -16.56 -15.31
N HIS A 84 18.15 -15.90 -16.37
CA HIS A 84 19.33 -16.24 -17.14
C HIS A 84 20.58 -15.88 -16.37
N GLU A 85 21.52 -16.74 -16.42
CA GLU A 85 22.80 -16.53 -15.76
C GLU A 85 23.84 -16.06 -16.69
#